data_9afffb24545d5593a8bc7210ebb5dd08
#
_entry.id   9afffb24545d5593a8bc7210ebb5dd08
#
_cell.length_a   1.000
_cell.length_b   1.000
_cell.length_c   1.000
_cell.angle_alpha   90.00
_cell.angle_beta   90.00
_cell.angle_gamma   90.00
#
_symmetry.space_group_name_H-M   'P 1'
#
loop_
_entity.id
_entity.type
_entity.pdbx_description
1 polymer ?
#
loop_
_entity_poly.entity_id
_entity_poly.type
_entity_poly.pdbx_seq_one_letter_code
_entity_poly.pdbx_strand_id
1 'polypeptide(L)'
;MAKTILQSSKVSAPGGIMSQGVEVPAGKMVFVSGQVARDLDGSVVGVGDVAAQTRKVLQNMQSVLAESAATMDDVVKVTVFVTNLEKHFADIHKARAEFFTSGYPASTMVEVKALVHEDMLIEIEAIAVV
;
A
#
# COMPACT_ATOMS: atom_id res chain seq x y z
N MET A 1 -1.64 11.25 13.52
CA MET A 1 -3.02 11.12 13.99
C MET A 1 -3.23 9.77 14.68
N ALA A 2 -3.94 9.76 15.79
CA ALA A 2 -4.28 8.52 16.47
C ALA A 2 -5.39 7.79 15.71
N LYS A 3 -5.18 6.53 15.38
CA LYS A 3 -6.17 5.67 14.75
C LYS A 3 -6.46 4.47 15.66
N THR A 4 -7.67 3.95 15.57
CA THR A 4 -8.09 2.76 16.32
C THR A 4 -8.19 1.59 15.35
N ILE A 5 -7.48 0.51 15.64
CA ILE A 5 -7.59 -0.71 14.87
C ILE A 5 -8.84 -1.45 15.31
N LEU A 6 -9.72 -1.74 14.38
CA LEU A 6 -10.96 -2.44 14.65
C LEU A 6 -10.77 -3.94 14.43
N GLN A 7 -11.27 -4.73 15.37
CA GLN A 7 -11.20 -6.18 15.28
C GLN A 7 -12.50 -6.77 15.86
N SER A 8 -13.19 -7.56 15.02
CA SER A 8 -14.40 -8.25 15.41
C SER A 8 -14.10 -9.75 15.56
N SER A 9 -14.59 -10.35 16.64
CA SER A 9 -14.49 -11.79 16.83
C SER A 9 -15.41 -12.58 15.88
N LYS A 10 -16.31 -11.89 15.18
CA LYS A 10 -17.25 -12.50 14.22
C LYS A 10 -16.71 -12.54 12.81
N VAL A 11 -15.52 -12.02 12.59
CA VAL A 11 -14.81 -12.00 11.30
C VAL A 11 -13.48 -12.68 11.49
N SER A 12 -13.04 -13.47 10.50
CA SER A 12 -11.77 -14.17 10.60
C SER A 12 -10.62 -13.19 10.82
N ALA A 13 -9.65 -13.61 11.62
CA ALA A 13 -8.47 -12.78 11.90
C ALA A 13 -7.68 -12.51 10.61
N PRO A 14 -7.14 -11.29 10.45
CA PRO A 14 -6.31 -10.99 9.28
C PRO A 14 -5.06 -11.86 9.25
N GLY A 15 -4.74 -12.39 8.08
CA GLY A 15 -3.59 -13.26 7.89
C GLY A 15 -2.33 -12.54 7.40
N GLY A 16 -2.28 -11.22 7.41
CA GLY A 16 -1.16 -10.51 6.79
C GLY A 16 -1.04 -9.05 7.21
N ILE A 17 -0.49 -8.25 6.32
CA ILE A 17 -0.23 -6.81 6.54
C ILE A 17 -1.52 -6.03 6.31
N MET A 18 -2.48 -6.25 7.19
CA MET A 18 -3.78 -5.59 7.13
C MET A 18 -4.50 -5.64 8.47
N SER A 19 -5.39 -4.70 8.70
CA SER A 19 -6.39 -4.73 9.76
C SER A 19 -7.75 -5.06 9.15
N GLN A 20 -8.68 -5.56 9.97
CA GLN A 20 -10.07 -5.72 9.53
C GLN A 20 -10.70 -4.38 9.19
N GLY A 21 -10.39 -3.37 9.98
CA GLY A 21 -10.86 -2.01 9.78
C GLY A 21 -10.05 -1.04 10.59
N VAL A 22 -10.18 0.25 10.26
CA VAL A 22 -9.50 1.33 10.98
C VAL A 22 -10.51 2.45 11.17
N GLU A 23 -10.59 2.94 12.42
CA GLU A 23 -11.39 4.09 12.77
C GLU A 23 -10.47 5.27 13.07
N VAL A 24 -10.79 6.44 12.56
CA VAL A 24 -10.03 7.66 12.84
C VAL A 24 -10.99 8.78 13.23
N PRO A 25 -10.60 9.68 14.15
CA PRO A 25 -11.36 10.90 14.39
C PRO A 25 -11.29 11.80 13.16
N ALA A 26 -12.15 12.80 13.10
CA ALA A 26 -12.12 13.78 12.03
C ALA A 26 -10.74 14.43 11.94
N GLY A 27 -10.24 14.59 10.72
CA GLY A 27 -8.92 15.15 10.46
C GLY A 27 -8.75 15.49 8.99
N LYS A 28 -7.54 15.88 8.62
CA LYS A 28 -7.20 16.19 7.23
C LYS A 28 -6.97 14.88 6.49
N MET A 29 -7.75 14.66 5.44
CA MET A 29 -7.61 13.47 4.59
C MET A 29 -6.63 13.73 3.47
N VAL A 30 -5.75 12.76 3.24
CA VAL A 30 -4.76 12.80 2.15
C VAL A 30 -5.01 11.60 1.26
N PHE A 31 -5.30 11.86 -0.01
CA PHE A 31 -5.54 10.82 -1.01
C PHE A 31 -4.31 10.69 -1.87
N VAL A 32 -3.68 9.52 -1.84
CA VAL A 32 -2.51 9.23 -2.67
C VAL A 32 -2.96 8.44 -3.88
N SER A 33 -2.77 9.01 -5.07
CA SER A 33 -3.04 8.31 -6.33
C SER A 33 -2.27 7.01 -6.42
N GLY A 34 -2.75 6.08 -7.23
CA GLY A 34 -2.05 4.83 -7.48
C GLY A 34 -0.59 5.08 -7.85
N GLN A 35 0.32 4.60 -7.01
CA GLN A 35 1.75 4.70 -7.25
C GLN A 35 2.24 3.43 -7.93
N VAL A 36 3.06 3.60 -8.93
CA VAL A 36 3.71 2.52 -9.67
C VAL A 36 5.23 2.67 -9.56
N ALA A 37 5.96 1.63 -9.92
CA ALA A 37 7.42 1.61 -9.73
C ALA A 37 8.14 2.44 -10.81
N ARG A 38 7.99 3.75 -10.76
CA ARG A 38 8.69 4.70 -11.63
C ARG A 38 9.67 5.54 -10.86
N ASP A 39 10.79 5.83 -11.48
CA ASP A 39 11.75 6.80 -11.00
C ASP A 39 11.38 8.21 -11.48
N LEU A 40 12.14 9.22 -11.04
CA LEU A 40 11.88 10.63 -11.39
C LEU A 40 11.86 10.88 -12.90
N ASP A 41 12.66 10.15 -13.67
CA ASP A 41 12.72 10.27 -15.13
C ASP A 41 11.55 9.54 -15.83
N GLY A 42 10.66 8.88 -15.06
CA GLY A 42 9.54 8.13 -15.58
C GLY A 42 9.86 6.70 -15.97
N SER A 43 11.11 6.26 -15.87
CA SER A 43 11.48 4.88 -16.19
C SER A 43 10.93 3.90 -15.16
N VAL A 44 10.59 2.68 -15.61
CA VAL A 44 10.13 1.61 -14.73
C VAL A 44 11.33 1.01 -14.00
N VAL A 45 11.22 0.93 -12.68
CA VAL A 45 12.22 0.35 -11.79
C VAL A 45 11.88 -1.12 -11.53
N GLY A 46 12.89 -1.98 -11.45
CA GLY A 46 12.69 -3.36 -11.02
C GLY A 46 11.93 -4.22 -12.02
N VAL A 47 12.18 -4.07 -13.32
CA VAL A 47 11.54 -4.91 -14.34
C VAL A 47 11.74 -6.38 -13.99
N GLY A 48 10.62 -7.13 -13.90
CA GLY A 48 10.65 -8.54 -13.54
C GLY A 48 10.87 -8.84 -12.04
N ASP A 49 10.99 -7.81 -11.20
CA ASP A 49 11.26 -7.94 -9.76
C ASP A 49 10.16 -7.25 -8.95
N VAL A 50 9.15 -8.01 -8.54
CA VAL A 50 8.00 -7.44 -7.82
C VAL A 50 8.38 -6.91 -6.43
N ALA A 51 9.36 -7.49 -5.78
CA ALA A 51 9.81 -7.00 -4.47
C ALA A 51 10.43 -5.60 -4.61
N ALA A 52 11.32 -5.42 -5.60
CA ALA A 52 11.92 -4.11 -5.90
C ALA A 52 10.84 -3.09 -6.31
N GLN A 53 9.86 -3.50 -7.11
CA GLN A 53 8.76 -2.63 -7.50
C GLN A 53 7.91 -2.24 -6.31
N THR A 54 7.58 -3.17 -5.44
CA THR A 54 6.78 -2.89 -4.24
C THR A 54 7.48 -1.87 -3.34
N ARG A 55 8.79 -2.01 -3.13
CA ARG A 55 9.57 -1.05 -2.35
C ARG A 55 9.55 0.33 -3.00
N LYS A 56 9.74 0.40 -4.31
CA LYS A 56 9.71 1.69 -5.03
C LYS A 56 8.35 2.36 -4.95
N VAL A 57 7.27 1.61 -5.12
CA VAL A 57 5.89 2.10 -4.97
C VAL A 57 5.68 2.70 -3.59
N LEU A 58 6.09 1.99 -2.54
CA LEU A 58 5.91 2.46 -1.16
C LEU A 58 6.81 3.65 -0.83
N GLN A 59 8.03 3.70 -1.37
CA GLN A 59 8.90 4.87 -1.26
C GLN A 59 8.28 6.10 -1.94
N ASN A 60 7.70 5.92 -3.12
CA ASN A 60 7.00 7.00 -3.82
C ASN A 60 5.81 7.50 -2.99
N MET A 61 5.06 6.58 -2.38
CA MET A 61 3.96 6.92 -1.48
C MET A 61 4.44 7.73 -0.28
N GLN A 62 5.54 7.32 0.35
CA GLN A 62 6.15 8.07 1.46
C GLN A 62 6.47 9.51 1.05
N SER A 63 7.02 9.69 -0.15
CA SER A 63 7.38 11.02 -0.66
C SER A 63 6.15 11.90 -0.87
N VAL A 64 5.06 11.33 -1.40
CA VAL A 64 3.81 12.08 -1.58
C VAL A 64 3.20 12.45 -0.23
N LEU A 65 3.16 11.51 0.71
CA LEU A 65 2.62 11.73 2.06
C LEU A 65 3.40 12.83 2.78
N ALA A 66 4.71 12.90 2.61
CA ALA A 66 5.58 13.89 3.25
C ALA A 66 5.20 15.33 2.89
N GLU A 67 4.59 15.55 1.70
CA GLU A 67 4.11 16.89 1.31
C GLU A 67 2.98 17.41 2.19
N SER A 68 2.30 16.51 2.91
CA SER A 68 1.28 16.87 3.90
C SER A 68 1.74 16.59 5.33
N ALA A 69 3.03 16.46 5.56
CA ALA A 69 3.61 16.07 6.85
C ALA A 69 3.02 14.74 7.38
N ALA A 70 2.59 13.86 6.48
CA ALA A 70 2.08 12.55 6.83
C ALA A 70 3.17 11.48 6.69
N THR A 71 3.01 10.40 7.42
CA THR A 71 3.90 9.23 7.36
C THR A 71 3.10 7.98 7.04
N MET A 72 3.78 6.85 6.88
CA MET A 72 3.11 5.57 6.64
C MET A 72 2.19 5.18 7.81
N ASP A 73 2.49 5.63 9.03
CA ASP A 73 1.63 5.37 10.19
C ASP A 73 0.28 6.08 10.11
N ASP A 74 0.17 7.11 9.29
CA ASP A 74 -1.08 7.87 9.08
C ASP A 74 -1.97 7.21 8.01
N VAL A 75 -1.46 6.22 7.28
CA VAL A 75 -2.24 5.52 6.25
C VAL A 75 -3.31 4.67 6.90
N VAL A 76 -4.56 4.88 6.50
CA VAL A 76 -5.72 4.17 7.06
C VAL A 76 -6.30 3.14 6.08
N LYS A 77 -6.08 3.33 4.79
CA LYS A 77 -6.59 2.43 3.75
C LYS A 77 -5.61 2.35 2.60
N VAL A 78 -5.36 1.13 2.14
CA VAL A 78 -4.65 0.88 0.88
C VAL A 78 -5.46 -0.06 0.00
N THR A 79 -5.32 0.11 -1.32
CA THR A 79 -5.75 -0.86 -2.31
C THR A 79 -4.53 -1.24 -3.15
N VAL A 80 -4.29 -2.52 -3.28
CA VAL A 80 -3.12 -3.09 -3.96
C VAL A 80 -3.61 -3.83 -5.21
N PHE A 81 -3.13 -3.41 -6.36
CA PHE A 81 -3.45 -3.98 -7.66
C PHE A 81 -2.23 -4.74 -8.18
N VAL A 82 -2.40 -6.02 -8.52
CA VAL A 82 -1.29 -6.90 -8.89
C VAL A 82 -1.62 -7.64 -10.19
N THR A 83 -0.66 -7.77 -11.09
CA THR A 83 -0.89 -8.43 -12.39
C THR A 83 -0.86 -9.96 -12.33
N ASN A 84 -0.17 -10.55 -11.36
CA ASN A 84 -0.11 -12.00 -11.16
C ASN A 84 -0.03 -12.28 -9.66
N LEU A 85 -1.18 -12.25 -9.02
CA LEU A 85 -1.27 -12.29 -7.56
C LEU A 85 -0.69 -13.58 -6.98
N GLU A 86 -1.02 -14.72 -7.55
CA GLU A 86 -0.55 -16.01 -7.04
C GLU A 86 0.98 -16.09 -7.03
N LYS A 87 1.61 -15.65 -8.11
CA LYS A 87 3.08 -15.66 -8.24
C LYS A 87 3.75 -14.68 -7.29
N HIS A 88 3.16 -13.51 -7.09
CA HIS A 88 3.83 -12.37 -6.45
C HIS A 88 3.44 -12.11 -5.00
N PHE A 89 2.40 -12.78 -4.50
CA PHE A 89 1.83 -12.50 -3.17
C PHE A 89 2.88 -12.50 -2.06
N ALA A 90 3.70 -13.56 -1.97
CA ALA A 90 4.66 -13.71 -0.88
C ALA A 90 5.73 -12.60 -0.86
N ASP A 91 6.25 -12.25 -2.03
CA ASP A 91 7.28 -11.21 -2.14
C ASP A 91 6.73 -9.82 -1.87
N ILE A 92 5.49 -9.56 -2.32
CA ILE A 92 4.79 -8.30 -2.02
C ILE A 92 4.58 -8.17 -0.51
N HIS A 93 4.14 -9.24 0.12
CA HIS A 93 3.88 -9.28 1.55
C HIS A 93 5.13 -8.94 2.36
N LYS A 94 6.26 -9.58 2.02
CA LYS A 94 7.55 -9.31 2.67
C LYS A 94 7.99 -7.85 2.52
N ALA A 95 7.86 -7.29 1.31
CA ALA A 95 8.25 -5.91 1.06
C ALA A 95 7.35 -4.94 1.81
N ARG A 96 6.04 -5.19 1.86
CA ARG A 96 5.10 -4.35 2.61
C ARG A 96 5.42 -4.34 4.11
N ALA A 97 5.86 -5.46 4.65
CA ALA A 97 6.22 -5.56 6.07
C ALA A 97 7.39 -4.65 6.47
N GLU A 98 8.21 -4.23 5.52
CA GLU A 98 9.29 -3.28 5.76
C GLU A 98 8.77 -1.86 6.01
N PHE A 99 7.58 -1.53 5.51
CA PHE A 99 6.99 -0.18 5.57
C PHE A 99 5.86 -0.07 6.58
N PHE A 100 5.13 -1.16 6.81
CA PHE A 100 4.02 -1.23 7.77
C PHE A 100 4.39 -2.24 8.85
N THR A 101 4.78 -1.75 10.01
CA THR A 101 5.32 -2.59 11.10
C THR A 101 4.31 -2.84 12.23
N SER A 102 3.33 -1.96 12.38
CA SER A 102 2.26 -2.09 13.38
C SER A 102 1.10 -1.17 13.02
N GLY A 103 -0.08 -1.40 13.62
CA GLY A 103 -1.24 -0.57 13.33
C GLY A 103 -1.57 -0.56 11.85
N TYR A 104 -1.68 -1.73 11.25
CA TYR A 104 -1.80 -1.89 9.81
C TYR A 104 -3.05 -1.19 9.26
N PRO A 105 -2.96 -0.61 8.03
CA PRO A 105 -4.14 -0.03 7.39
C PRO A 105 -5.16 -1.10 7.04
N ALA A 106 -6.40 -0.68 6.82
CA ALA A 106 -7.35 -1.51 6.09
C ALA A 106 -6.79 -1.72 4.68
N SER A 107 -6.82 -2.94 4.19
CA SER A 107 -6.14 -3.31 2.95
C SER A 107 -6.99 -4.23 2.10
N THR A 108 -7.06 -3.94 0.81
CA THR A 108 -7.67 -4.81 -0.20
C THR A 108 -6.62 -5.07 -1.27
N MET A 109 -6.44 -6.32 -1.65
CA MET A 109 -5.52 -6.72 -2.71
C MET A 109 -6.28 -7.49 -3.78
N VAL A 110 -6.13 -7.10 -5.03
CA VAL A 110 -6.83 -7.70 -6.17
C VAL A 110 -5.87 -7.90 -7.32
N GLU A 111 -6.10 -8.96 -8.09
CA GLU A 111 -5.42 -9.16 -9.35
C GLU A 111 -6.13 -8.37 -10.44
N VAL A 112 -5.34 -7.73 -11.29
CA VAL A 112 -5.84 -7.01 -12.48
C VAL A 112 -5.15 -7.58 -13.71
N LYS A 113 -5.81 -7.44 -14.85
CA LYS A 113 -5.29 -7.95 -16.12
C LYS A 113 -4.02 -7.22 -16.55
N ALA A 114 -3.98 -5.91 -16.35
CA ALA A 114 -2.86 -5.07 -16.79
C ALA A 114 -2.83 -3.77 -15.99
N LEU A 115 -1.67 -3.17 -15.92
CA LEU A 115 -1.46 -1.81 -15.45
C LEU A 115 -1.10 -0.92 -16.63
N VAL A 116 -0.75 0.35 -16.38
CA VAL A 116 -0.55 1.33 -17.45
C VAL A 116 0.67 1.02 -18.34
N HIS A 117 1.60 0.18 -17.87
CA HIS A 117 2.75 -0.26 -18.62
C HIS A 117 2.97 -1.76 -18.41
N GLU A 118 3.41 -2.48 -19.45
CA GLU A 118 3.56 -3.94 -19.41
C GLU A 118 4.57 -4.44 -18.37
N ASP A 119 5.57 -3.61 -18.04
CA ASP A 119 6.60 -3.96 -17.04
C ASP A 119 6.17 -3.66 -15.61
N MET A 120 5.02 -3.05 -15.40
CA MET A 120 4.49 -2.79 -14.06
C MET A 120 3.78 -4.01 -13.53
N LEU A 121 4.18 -4.46 -12.35
CA LEU A 121 3.65 -5.65 -11.69
C LEU A 121 2.70 -5.32 -10.55
N ILE A 122 2.80 -4.11 -9.99
CA ILE A 122 2.06 -3.69 -8.81
C ILE A 122 1.76 -2.19 -8.85
N GLU A 123 0.60 -1.83 -8.36
CA GLU A 123 0.17 -0.45 -8.12
C GLU A 123 -0.52 -0.38 -6.76
N ILE A 124 -0.23 0.65 -5.96
CA ILE A 124 -0.86 0.83 -4.65
C ILE A 124 -1.36 2.27 -4.53
N GLU A 125 -2.61 2.42 -4.13
CA GLU A 125 -3.19 3.69 -3.74
C GLU A 125 -3.44 3.72 -2.24
N ALA A 126 -3.56 4.90 -1.65
CA ALA A 126 -3.74 5.03 -0.21
C ALA A 126 -4.59 6.23 0.18
N ILE A 127 -5.21 6.11 1.35
CA ILE A 127 -5.83 7.22 2.05
C ILE A 127 -5.15 7.31 3.41
N ALA A 128 -4.70 8.51 3.78
CA ALA A 128 -4.13 8.82 5.08
C ALA A 128 -4.95 9.90 5.76
N VAL A 129 -4.86 9.98 7.09
CA VAL A 129 -5.53 11.02 7.88
C VAL A 129 -4.53 11.59 8.88
N VAL A 130 -4.36 12.91 8.84
CA VAL A 130 -3.46 13.66 9.75
C VAL A 130 -4.23 14.68 10.56
#